data_9f2970526863d5e0a7727487db36d9ac
#
_entry.id   9f2970526863d5e0a7727487db36d9ac
#
_cell.length_a   1.000
_cell.length_b   1.000
_cell.length_c   1.000
_cell.angle_alpha   90.00
_cell.angle_beta   90.00
_cell.angle_gamma   90.00
#
_symmetry.space_group_name_H-M   'P 1'
#
loop_
_entity.id
_entity.type
_entity.pdbx_description
1 polymer ?
#
loop_
_entity_poly.entity_id
_entity_poly.type
_entity_poly.pdbx_seq_one_letter_code
_entity_poly.pdbx_strand_id
1 'polypeptide(L)' 'MPEELPVRRVEVCFTGPAPARQVARASGVSEVEANGSVLHCLVCGSFQPFLEALHGHEVIGLTAVVAALPD' A
#
# COMPACT_ATOMS: atom_id res chain seq x y z
N MET A 1 -18.92 -12.00 -16.50
CA MET A 1 -17.50 -11.87 -16.60
C MET A 1 -16.91 -11.26 -15.34
N PRO A 2 -16.00 -11.93 -14.75
CA PRO A 2 -15.39 -11.35 -13.55
C PRO A 2 -14.56 -10.14 -13.90
N GLU A 3 -14.65 -9.16 -13.06
CA GLU A 3 -13.81 -8.00 -13.20
C GLU A 3 -12.60 -8.18 -12.33
N GLU A 4 -11.48 -8.03 -12.96
CA GLU A 4 -10.25 -8.12 -12.22
C GLU A 4 -9.88 -6.75 -11.71
N LEU A 5 -9.77 -6.66 -10.41
CA LEU A 5 -9.33 -5.43 -9.80
C LEU A 5 -7.84 -5.28 -10.01
N PRO A 6 -7.41 -4.07 -10.31
CA PRO A 6 -5.97 -3.86 -10.46
C PRO A 6 -5.26 -4.08 -9.13
N VAL A 7 -4.12 -4.74 -9.20
CA VAL A 7 -3.27 -4.94 -8.04
C VAL A 7 -2.01 -4.13 -8.26
N ARG A 8 -1.70 -3.27 -7.31
CA ARG A 8 -0.53 -2.41 -7.42
C ARG A 8 0.42 -2.69 -6.28
N ARG A 9 1.68 -2.76 -6.62
CA ARG A 9 2.73 -2.84 -5.62
C ARG A 9 3.10 -1.43 -5.22
N VAL A 10 3.08 -1.18 -3.92
CA VAL A 10 3.26 0.16 -3.41
C VAL A 10 4.44 0.19 -2.47
N GLU A 11 5.26 1.21 -2.63
CA GLU A 11 6.35 1.48 -1.73
C GLU A 11 6.17 2.86 -1.15
N VAL A 12 6.18 2.95 0.17
CA VAL A 12 5.97 4.22 0.85
C VAL A 12 7.13 4.46 1.79
N CYS A 13 7.68 5.67 1.72
CA CYS A 13 8.76 6.08 2.60
C CYS A 13 8.22 7.09 3.60
N PHE A 14 8.54 6.88 4.87
CA PHE A 14 8.08 7.72 5.96
C PHE A 14 9.26 8.42 6.62
N THR A 15 8.96 9.46 7.40
CA THR A 15 10.00 10.13 8.17
C THR A 15 10.33 9.37 9.45
N GLY A 16 9.46 8.46 9.87
CA GLY A 16 9.66 7.65 11.05
C GLY A 16 9.32 6.21 10.76
N PRO A 17 9.06 5.40 11.79
CA PRO A 17 8.74 3.99 11.58
C PRO A 17 7.48 3.84 10.75
N ALA A 18 7.49 2.88 9.83
CA ALA A 18 6.34 2.64 8.97
C ALA A 18 5.19 2.03 9.78
N PRO A 19 3.94 2.52 9.59
CA PRO A 19 2.79 2.03 10.35
C PRO A 19 2.23 0.74 9.75
N ALA A 20 3.00 -0.34 9.84
CA ALA A 20 2.64 -1.59 9.15
C ALA A 20 1.30 -2.16 9.62
N ARG A 21 1.06 -2.13 10.94
CA ARG A 21 -0.19 -2.70 11.46
C ARG A 21 -1.41 -1.94 10.99
N GLN A 22 -1.27 -0.62 10.97
CA GLN A 22 -2.37 0.23 10.58
C GLN A 22 -2.70 0.02 9.11
N VAL A 23 -1.66 -0.07 8.28
CA VAL A 23 -1.83 -0.27 6.86
C VAL A 23 -2.40 -1.67 6.58
N ALA A 24 -1.96 -2.66 7.34
CA ALA A 24 -2.43 -4.03 7.13
C ALA A 24 -3.93 -4.18 7.39
N ARG A 25 -4.52 -3.27 8.13
CA ARG A 25 -5.96 -3.31 8.41
C ARG A 25 -6.78 -2.67 7.31
N ALA A 26 -6.15 -1.97 6.39
CA ALA A 26 -6.89 -1.29 5.33
C ALA A 26 -7.47 -2.31 4.36
N SER A 27 -8.68 -2.02 3.88
CA SER A 27 -9.33 -2.90 2.92
C SER A 27 -8.54 -2.93 1.63
N GLY A 28 -8.39 -4.12 1.06
CA GLY A 28 -7.69 -4.28 -0.21
C GLY A 28 -6.18 -4.30 -0.11
N VAL A 29 -5.64 -4.16 1.09
CA VAL A 29 -4.18 -4.16 1.29
C VAL A 29 -3.75 -5.54 1.76
N SER A 30 -2.67 -6.05 1.15
CA SER A 30 -2.13 -7.36 1.52
C SER A 30 -0.62 -7.31 1.41
N GLU A 31 0.03 -8.36 1.92
CA GLU A 31 1.47 -8.56 1.85
C GLU A 31 2.23 -7.34 2.34
N VAL A 32 1.85 -6.89 3.52
CA VAL A 32 2.46 -5.71 4.11
C VAL A 32 3.79 -6.08 4.75
N GLU A 33 4.83 -5.37 4.35
CA GLU A 33 6.15 -5.53 4.93
C GLU A 33 6.71 -4.17 5.25
N ALA A 34 7.25 -4.03 6.43
CA ALA A 34 7.88 -2.78 6.83
C ALA A 34 9.33 -3.04 7.17
N ASN A 35 10.20 -2.16 6.70
CA ASN A 35 11.62 -2.25 6.95
C ASN A 35 12.07 -0.84 7.36
N GLY A 36 12.09 -0.59 8.67
CA GLY A 36 12.40 0.73 9.16
C GLY A 36 11.32 1.72 8.76
N SER A 37 11.70 2.71 7.98
CA SER A 37 10.78 3.75 7.55
C SER A 37 10.20 3.48 6.16
N VAL A 38 10.46 2.33 5.59
CA VAL A 38 9.97 1.97 4.26
C VAL A 38 8.93 0.87 4.40
N LEU A 39 7.83 1.02 3.69
CA LEU A 39 6.75 0.04 3.74
C LEU A 39 6.44 -0.43 2.33
N HIS A 40 6.31 -1.74 2.17
CA HIS A 40 5.91 -2.34 0.91
C HIS A 40 4.61 -3.11 1.12
N CYS A 41 3.70 -3.00 0.17
CA CYS A 41 2.46 -3.76 0.24
C CYS A 41 1.84 -3.87 -1.14
N LEU A 42 0.77 -4.66 -1.21
CA LEU A 42 -0.04 -4.76 -2.41
C LEU A 42 -1.39 -4.14 -2.12
N VAL A 43 -1.86 -3.31 -3.03
CA VAL A 43 -3.17 -2.67 -2.91
C VAL A 43 -4.02 -3.14 -4.08
N CYS A 44 -5.16 -3.73 -3.75
CA CYS A 44 -6.09 -4.25 -4.74
C CYS A 44 -7.31 -3.34 -4.77
N GLY A 45 -7.62 -2.81 -5.95
CA GLY A 45 -8.78 -1.95 -6.12
C GLY A 45 -8.50 -0.51 -5.74
N SER A 46 -9.39 0.06 -4.93
CA SER A 46 -9.30 1.46 -4.59
C SER A 46 -8.16 1.76 -3.62
N PHE A 47 -7.48 2.86 -3.85
CA PHE A 47 -6.43 3.33 -2.95
C PHE A 47 -6.98 4.03 -1.71
N GLN A 48 -8.27 4.34 -1.71
CA GLN A 48 -8.83 5.17 -0.66
C GLN A 48 -8.58 4.61 0.75
N PRO A 49 -8.90 3.33 1.03
CA PRO A 49 -8.63 2.81 2.37
C PRO A 49 -7.15 2.83 2.72
N PHE A 50 -6.30 2.56 1.74
CA PHE A 50 -4.86 2.58 1.95
C PHE A 50 -4.40 3.99 2.32
N LEU A 51 -4.85 5.00 1.58
CA LEU A 51 -4.45 6.37 1.85
C LEU A 51 -4.96 6.84 3.20
N GLU A 52 -6.16 6.41 3.58
CA GLU A 52 -6.69 6.76 4.89
C GLU A 52 -5.87 6.14 6.01
N ALA A 53 -5.32 4.97 5.77
CA ALA A 53 -4.48 4.32 6.77
C ALA A 53 -3.17 5.06 7.00
N LEU A 54 -2.78 5.91 6.06
CA LEU A 54 -1.57 6.70 6.21
C LEU A 54 -1.81 8.02 6.94
N HIS A 55 -3.06 8.30 7.27
CA HIS A 55 -3.41 9.56 7.94
C HIS A 55 -2.66 9.68 9.26
N GLY A 56 -2.10 10.84 9.50
CA GLY A 56 -1.37 11.09 10.73
C GLY A 56 0.10 10.73 10.64
N HIS A 57 0.53 10.18 9.53
CA HIS A 57 1.93 9.84 9.31
C HIS A 57 2.48 10.68 8.18
N GLU A 58 3.71 11.12 8.36
CA GLU A 58 4.33 11.98 7.36
C GLU A 58 5.01 11.10 6.31
N VAL A 59 4.55 11.23 5.08
CA VAL A 59 5.04 10.45 3.95
C VAL A 59 5.96 11.34 3.13
N ILE A 60 7.17 10.86 2.86
CA ILE A 60 8.11 11.61 2.05
C ILE A 60 8.23 11.04 0.64
N GLY A 61 7.68 9.88 0.39
CA GLY A 61 7.69 9.33 -0.95
C GLY A 61 6.70 8.19 -1.07
N LEU A 62 6.06 8.09 -2.23
CA LEU A 62 5.14 7.01 -2.50
C LEU A 62 5.25 6.64 -3.97
N THR A 63 5.47 5.36 -4.23
CA THR A 63 5.56 4.84 -5.59
C THR A 63 4.60 3.67 -5.72
N ALA A 64 3.84 3.66 -6.80
CA ALA A 64 2.90 2.58 -7.06
C ALA A 64 3.07 2.11 -8.49
N VAL A 65 3.19 0.80 -8.67
CA VAL A 65 3.31 0.22 -10.00
C VAL A 65 2.32 -0.94 -10.11
N VAL A 66 1.89 -1.22 -11.32
CA VAL A 66 1.00 -2.34 -11.55
C VAL A 66 1.77 -3.62 -11.28
N ALA A 67 1.30 -4.42 -10.33
CA ALA A 67 1.99 -5.62 -9.91
C ALA A 67 1.59 -6.84 -10.72
N ALA A 68 0.36 -6.86 -11.20
CA ALA A 68 -0.15 -8.00 -11.95
C ALA A 68 -0.47 -7.53 -13.36
N LEU A 69 0.22 -8.12 -14.33
CA LEU A 69 -0.02 -7.81 -15.73
C LEU A 69 -0.65 -9.01 -16.39
N PRO A 70 -1.78 -8.81 -17.05
CA PRO A 70 -2.34 -9.92 -17.82
C PRO A 70 -1.43 -10.22 -18.99
N ASP A 71 -1.28 -11.45 -19.25
CA ASP A 71 -0.50 -11.89 -20.39
C ASP A 71 -1.33 -11.97 -21.63
#